data_3010fd4cb2a78e649e02942a21ad38b0
#
_entry.id   3010fd4cb2a78e649e02942a21ad38b0
#
_cell.length_a   1.000
_cell.length_b   1.000
_cell.length_c   1.000
_cell.angle_alpha   90.00
_cell.angle_beta   90.00
_cell.angle_gamma   90.00
#
_symmetry.space_group_name_H-M   'P 1'
#
loop_
_entity.id
_entity.type
_entity.pdbx_description
1 polymer ?
#
loop_
_entity_poly.entity_id
_entity_poly.type
_entity_poly.pdbx_seq_one_letter_code
_entity_poly.pdbx_strand_id
1 'polypeptide(L)'
;MILRTAKEIEDARAAAMCVVETHRRLAGWLRVGHTLAEVDAFCGSIFEELKCKSAFIGYKVRGHPPFRSHTCLSVNDMVVHGEHDATPLAEGDLLALDIGVKHRGMIGDAAWTYSIGSATEMGKRLQACGRESLRRGIAAIKAGRPMIEWAKAVQGYVERDCRFHLVRGLGGHGIGHTLHESPYIANTPPSYPGEWTEAWKPFEKGMLIAVEPMISAGTTEIRSKGNAWPIWTADGSLSVHYEADVMVTDDGCEVFTAALDELPDVVGGKA
;
A
#
# COMPACT_ATOMS: atom_id res chain seq x y z
N MET A 1 12.93 -5.15 9.13
CA MET A 1 14.03 -4.70 10.03
C MET A 1 13.54 -4.56 11.47
N ILE A 2 14.43 -4.62 12.50
CA ILE A 2 14.11 -4.26 13.89
C ILE A 2 14.84 -2.97 14.23
N LEU A 3 14.09 -1.89 14.49
CA LEU A 3 14.64 -0.60 14.92
C LEU A 3 15.06 -0.66 16.39
N ARG A 4 16.29 -0.30 16.70
CA ARG A 4 16.88 -0.44 18.05
C ARG A 4 17.29 0.88 18.67
N THR A 5 17.54 1.89 17.86
CA THR A 5 18.05 3.19 18.29
C THR A 5 17.07 4.31 17.97
N ALA A 6 17.08 5.38 18.79
CA ALA A 6 16.28 6.57 18.51
C ALA A 6 16.55 7.16 17.13
N LYS A 7 17.81 7.08 16.67
CA LYS A 7 18.18 7.56 15.33
C LYS A 7 17.55 6.75 14.21
N GLU A 8 17.56 5.42 14.30
CA GLU A 8 16.88 4.56 13.30
C GLU A 8 15.39 4.85 13.24
N ILE A 9 14.74 5.04 14.39
CA ILE A 9 13.32 5.37 14.48
C ILE A 9 13.05 6.75 13.85
N GLU A 10 13.88 7.75 14.13
CA GLU A 10 13.76 9.09 13.54
C GLU A 10 13.94 9.04 12.03
N ASP A 11 14.96 8.32 11.52
CA ASP A 11 15.24 8.21 10.09
C ASP A 11 14.11 7.47 9.36
N ALA A 12 13.53 6.41 9.95
CA ALA A 12 12.37 5.71 9.39
C ALA A 12 11.12 6.60 9.35
N ARG A 13 10.84 7.34 10.43
CA ARG A 13 9.76 8.35 10.41
C ARG A 13 9.99 9.42 9.34
N ALA A 14 11.22 9.89 9.17
CA ALA A 14 11.52 10.89 8.15
C ALA A 14 11.29 10.34 6.72
N ALA A 15 11.57 9.06 6.46
CA ALA A 15 11.25 8.43 5.19
C ALA A 15 9.73 8.31 4.98
N ALA A 16 8.99 7.81 5.97
CA ALA A 16 7.53 7.72 5.94
C ALA A 16 6.87 9.10 5.76
N MET A 17 7.40 10.16 6.37
CA MET A 17 6.89 11.52 6.18
C MET A 17 7.10 12.06 4.76
N CYS A 18 8.12 11.61 4.03
CA CYS A 18 8.26 11.94 2.60
C CYS A 18 7.10 11.30 1.78
N VAL A 19 6.69 10.08 2.13
CA VAL A 19 5.53 9.42 1.52
C VAL A 19 4.24 10.20 1.80
N VAL A 20 3.99 10.52 3.07
CA VAL A 20 2.80 11.29 3.50
C VAL A 20 2.73 12.65 2.80
N GLU A 21 3.84 13.38 2.73
CA GLU A 21 3.87 14.70 2.09
C GLU A 21 3.64 14.60 0.58
N THR A 22 4.14 13.55 -0.05
CA THR A 22 3.89 13.30 -1.48
C THR A 22 2.39 13.03 -1.73
N HIS A 23 1.76 12.17 -0.95
CA HIS A 23 0.32 11.93 -1.03
C HIS A 23 -0.51 13.20 -0.79
N ARG A 24 -0.12 14.02 0.21
CA ARG A 24 -0.81 15.29 0.50
C ARG A 24 -0.77 16.25 -0.68
N ARG A 25 0.39 16.44 -1.30
CA ARG A 25 0.55 17.31 -2.47
C ARG A 25 -0.22 16.77 -3.67
N LEU A 26 -0.16 15.46 -3.90
CA LEU A 26 -0.92 14.81 -4.96
C LEU A 26 -2.42 14.96 -4.78
N ALA A 27 -2.96 14.74 -3.58
CA ALA A 27 -4.39 14.92 -3.31
C ALA A 27 -4.87 16.34 -3.65
N GLY A 28 -4.03 17.36 -3.45
CA GLY A 28 -4.33 18.75 -3.84
C GLY A 28 -4.18 19.03 -5.35
N TRP A 29 -3.39 18.24 -6.06
CA TRP A 29 -3.05 18.49 -7.46
C TRP A 29 -3.80 17.59 -8.45
N LEU A 30 -4.10 16.33 -8.11
CA LEU A 30 -4.78 15.37 -8.98
C LEU A 30 -6.09 15.95 -9.56
N ARG A 31 -6.34 15.71 -10.86
CA ARG A 31 -7.53 16.13 -11.60
C ARG A 31 -7.92 15.08 -12.62
N VAL A 32 -9.19 15.05 -12.97
CA VAL A 32 -9.68 14.34 -14.16
C VAL A 32 -8.91 14.82 -15.40
N GLY A 33 -8.43 13.89 -16.23
CA GLY A 33 -7.67 14.16 -17.42
C GLY A 33 -6.15 14.17 -17.26
N HIS A 34 -5.61 14.22 -16.04
CA HIS A 34 -4.17 13.98 -15.84
C HIS A 34 -3.82 12.57 -16.28
N THR A 35 -2.75 12.42 -17.03
CA THR A 35 -2.23 11.12 -17.43
C THR A 35 -1.42 10.48 -16.29
N LEU A 36 -1.33 9.15 -16.27
CA LEU A 36 -0.49 8.44 -15.31
C LEU A 36 0.97 8.87 -15.40
N ALA A 37 1.44 9.22 -16.61
CA ALA A 37 2.80 9.75 -16.80
C ALA A 37 2.99 11.13 -16.13
N GLU A 38 1.99 12.03 -16.19
CA GLU A 38 2.04 13.32 -15.49
C GLU A 38 2.01 13.13 -13.99
N VAL A 39 1.21 12.17 -13.47
CA VAL A 39 1.17 11.84 -12.03
C VAL A 39 2.52 11.34 -11.55
N ASP A 40 3.14 10.41 -12.27
CA ASP A 40 4.47 9.87 -11.91
C ASP A 40 5.57 10.95 -11.95
N ALA A 41 5.54 11.79 -12.98
CA ALA A 41 6.49 12.90 -13.11
C ALA A 41 6.34 13.94 -11.99
N PHE A 42 5.10 14.23 -11.56
CA PHE A 42 4.84 15.11 -10.43
C PHE A 42 5.36 14.52 -9.12
N CYS A 43 5.19 13.21 -8.89
CA CYS A 43 5.80 12.52 -7.75
C CYS A 43 7.32 12.64 -7.78
N GLY A 44 7.94 12.41 -8.94
CA GLY A 44 9.39 12.57 -9.12
C GLY A 44 9.88 13.95 -8.72
N SER A 45 9.16 15.02 -9.12
CA SER A 45 9.52 16.39 -8.74
C SER A 45 9.41 16.65 -7.23
N ILE A 46 8.41 16.07 -6.57
CA ILE A 46 8.27 16.16 -5.11
C ILE A 46 9.43 15.42 -4.41
N PHE A 47 9.84 14.26 -4.92
CA PHE A 47 10.98 13.52 -4.36
C PHE A 47 12.29 14.32 -4.41
N GLU A 48 12.52 15.05 -5.52
CA GLU A 48 13.69 15.94 -5.63
C GLU A 48 13.65 17.05 -4.58
N GLU A 49 12.50 17.73 -4.40
CA GLU A 49 12.32 18.79 -3.41
C GLU A 49 12.51 18.26 -1.97
N LEU A 50 11.97 17.08 -1.65
CA LEU A 50 12.09 16.43 -0.34
C LEU A 50 13.46 15.77 -0.12
N LYS A 51 14.33 15.77 -1.14
CA LYS A 51 15.66 15.12 -1.11
C LYS A 51 15.57 13.64 -0.77
N CYS A 52 14.52 12.98 -1.24
CA CYS A 52 14.38 11.52 -1.21
C CYS A 52 14.50 10.94 -2.63
N LYS A 53 14.53 9.63 -2.74
CA LYS A 53 14.62 8.91 -4.02
C LYS A 53 13.54 7.85 -4.07
N SER A 54 12.92 7.63 -5.24
CA SER A 54 12.03 6.49 -5.43
C SER A 54 12.74 5.19 -5.05
N ALA A 55 12.05 4.34 -4.30
CA ALA A 55 12.48 2.98 -4.03
C ALA A 55 12.07 2.00 -5.14
N PHE A 56 11.18 2.44 -6.04
CA PHE A 56 10.59 1.60 -7.08
C PHE A 56 11.31 1.70 -8.43
N ILE A 57 11.64 2.92 -8.90
CA ILE A 57 12.26 3.07 -10.20
C ILE A 57 13.58 2.28 -10.31
N GLY A 58 13.66 1.41 -11.31
CA GLY A 58 14.81 0.52 -11.48
C GLY A 58 14.82 -0.70 -10.57
N TYR A 59 13.79 -0.93 -9.73
CA TYR A 59 13.65 -2.11 -8.91
C TYR A 59 13.62 -3.38 -9.78
N LYS A 60 14.31 -4.43 -9.35
CA LYS A 60 14.52 -5.64 -10.14
C LYS A 60 14.13 -6.88 -9.37
N VAL A 61 13.26 -7.68 -9.97
CA VAL A 61 12.96 -9.05 -9.55
C VAL A 61 13.31 -10.01 -10.68
N ARG A 62 13.81 -11.18 -10.34
CA ARG A 62 14.17 -12.19 -11.34
C ARG A 62 12.96 -12.53 -12.21
N GLY A 63 13.11 -12.44 -13.51
CA GLY A 63 12.06 -12.72 -14.47
C GLY A 63 11.22 -11.52 -14.91
N HIS A 64 11.39 -10.35 -14.27
CA HIS A 64 10.73 -9.10 -14.65
C HIS A 64 11.70 -8.08 -15.21
N PRO A 65 11.29 -7.19 -16.13
CA PRO A 65 12.09 -6.00 -16.49
C PRO A 65 12.25 -5.09 -15.26
N PRO A 66 13.23 -4.17 -15.24
CA PRO A 66 13.28 -3.16 -14.19
C PRO A 66 11.98 -2.34 -14.16
N PHE A 67 11.45 -2.06 -12.97
CA PHE A 67 10.28 -1.21 -12.80
C PHE A 67 10.56 0.20 -13.33
N ARG A 68 9.63 0.80 -14.10
CA ARG A 68 9.93 2.01 -14.87
C ARG A 68 9.45 3.31 -14.24
N SER A 69 8.58 3.21 -13.23
CA SER A 69 7.92 4.36 -12.63
C SER A 69 8.53 4.75 -11.29
N HIS A 70 8.33 5.99 -10.89
CA HIS A 70 8.67 6.47 -9.55
C HIS A 70 7.73 5.92 -8.49
N THR A 71 6.46 5.65 -8.87
CA THR A 71 5.36 5.20 -8.01
C THR A 71 4.59 4.08 -8.69
N CYS A 72 3.80 3.29 -7.93
CA CYS A 72 2.83 2.38 -8.52
C CYS A 72 1.50 3.12 -8.71
N LEU A 73 0.94 3.05 -9.93
CA LEU A 73 -0.28 3.74 -10.34
C LEU A 73 -1.29 2.71 -10.85
N SER A 74 -2.09 2.18 -9.95
CA SER A 74 -3.02 1.09 -10.24
C SER A 74 -4.45 1.60 -10.33
N VAL A 75 -5.07 1.48 -11.52
CA VAL A 75 -6.40 2.06 -11.80
C VAL A 75 -7.44 0.94 -11.88
N ASN A 76 -8.56 1.11 -11.18
CA ASN A 76 -9.77 0.29 -11.21
C ASN A 76 -9.54 -1.20 -10.88
N ASP A 77 -9.48 -2.07 -11.88
CA ASP A 77 -9.27 -3.52 -11.72
C ASP A 77 -7.80 -3.89 -11.56
N MET A 78 -6.90 -2.93 -11.72
CA MET A 78 -5.48 -3.12 -11.44
C MET A 78 -5.26 -3.04 -9.93
N VAL A 79 -4.80 -4.16 -9.34
CA VAL A 79 -4.63 -4.30 -7.89
C VAL A 79 -3.39 -3.56 -7.41
N VAL A 80 -2.23 -3.86 -8.03
CA VAL A 80 -0.91 -3.32 -7.66
C VAL A 80 0.03 -3.26 -8.85
N HIS A 81 1.17 -2.60 -8.65
CA HIS A 81 2.32 -2.52 -9.54
C HIS A 81 2.02 -1.89 -10.92
N GLY A 82 0.99 -1.03 -11.00
CA GLY A 82 0.72 -0.24 -12.19
C GLY A 82 1.90 0.69 -12.50
N GLU A 83 2.28 0.76 -13.79
CA GLU A 83 3.33 1.65 -14.26
C GLU A 83 2.72 2.86 -14.97
N HIS A 84 3.48 3.95 -15.06
CA HIS A 84 3.07 5.14 -15.77
C HIS A 84 2.90 4.90 -17.28
N ASP A 85 1.87 5.50 -17.85
CA ASP A 85 1.64 5.57 -19.28
C ASP A 85 0.85 6.85 -19.64
N ALA A 86 0.45 6.98 -20.91
CA ALA A 86 -0.30 8.13 -21.41
C ALA A 86 -1.82 8.02 -21.15
N THR A 87 -2.29 7.04 -20.36
CA THR A 87 -3.72 6.87 -20.03
C THR A 87 -4.18 8.03 -19.16
N PRO A 88 -5.20 8.81 -19.58
CA PRO A 88 -5.77 9.85 -18.74
C PRO A 88 -6.70 9.27 -17.69
N LEU A 89 -6.65 9.81 -16.49
CA LEU A 89 -7.60 9.52 -15.42
C LEU A 89 -9.00 10.03 -15.79
N ALA A 90 -9.99 9.17 -15.69
CA ALA A 90 -11.39 9.50 -15.95
C ALA A 90 -12.15 9.81 -14.65
N GLU A 91 -13.26 10.52 -14.78
CA GLU A 91 -14.16 10.75 -13.65
C GLU A 91 -14.74 9.42 -13.14
N GLY A 92 -14.66 9.18 -11.85
CA GLY A 92 -15.10 7.95 -11.21
C GLY A 92 -14.06 6.85 -11.12
N ASP A 93 -12.86 7.02 -11.71
CA ASP A 93 -11.76 6.07 -11.55
C ASP A 93 -11.34 5.94 -10.08
N LEU A 94 -10.99 4.73 -9.69
CA LEU A 94 -10.24 4.45 -8.46
C LEU A 94 -8.75 4.37 -8.80
N LEU A 95 -7.94 5.28 -8.25
CA LEU A 95 -6.49 5.25 -8.36
C LEU A 95 -5.90 4.79 -7.04
N ALA A 96 -5.40 3.57 -6.98
CA ALA A 96 -4.50 3.13 -5.91
C ALA A 96 -3.10 3.64 -6.24
N LEU A 97 -2.66 4.60 -5.44
CA LEU A 97 -1.35 5.22 -5.53
C LEU A 97 -0.47 4.67 -4.42
N ASP A 98 0.62 4.01 -4.80
CA ASP A 98 1.57 3.42 -3.87
C ASP A 98 2.93 4.09 -4.07
N ILE A 99 3.53 4.54 -2.97
CA ILE A 99 4.72 5.38 -2.92
C ILE A 99 5.77 4.81 -1.98
N GLY A 100 6.83 4.27 -2.57
CA GLY A 100 8.03 3.88 -1.83
C GLY A 100 9.18 4.86 -2.05
N VAL A 101 9.77 5.39 -0.99
CA VAL A 101 10.92 6.31 -1.09
C VAL A 101 12.06 5.92 -0.16
N LYS A 102 13.28 6.21 -0.58
CA LYS A 102 14.49 6.12 0.25
C LYS A 102 14.91 7.50 0.73
N HIS A 103 14.95 7.68 2.06
CA HIS A 103 15.40 8.91 2.70
C HIS A 103 16.22 8.59 3.95
N ARG A 104 17.35 9.29 4.16
CA ARG A 104 18.29 9.08 5.29
C ARG A 104 18.73 7.61 5.48
N GLY A 105 18.76 6.84 4.38
CA GLY A 105 19.16 5.43 4.42
C GLY A 105 18.02 4.45 4.76
N MET A 106 16.83 4.93 5.10
CA MET A 106 15.62 4.14 5.37
C MET A 106 14.63 4.23 4.22
N ILE A 107 13.78 3.23 4.10
CA ILE A 107 12.64 3.22 3.18
C ILE A 107 11.38 3.59 3.96
N GLY A 108 10.53 4.44 3.37
CA GLY A 108 9.14 4.63 3.75
C GLY A 108 8.27 4.15 2.59
N ASP A 109 7.16 3.48 2.90
CA ASP A 109 6.28 2.84 1.93
C ASP A 109 4.82 2.91 2.38
N ALA A 110 3.94 3.40 1.51
CA ALA A 110 2.51 3.38 1.79
C ALA A 110 1.67 3.60 0.55
N ALA A 111 0.49 2.99 0.54
CA ALA A 111 -0.50 3.12 -0.51
C ALA A 111 -1.81 3.71 -0.01
N TRP A 112 -2.42 4.53 -0.85
CA TRP A 112 -3.73 5.12 -0.60
C TRP A 112 -4.56 5.17 -1.88
N THR A 113 -5.84 4.82 -1.79
CA THR A 113 -6.73 4.80 -2.96
C THR A 113 -7.63 6.04 -2.99
N TYR A 114 -7.63 6.74 -4.12
CA TYR A 114 -8.43 7.93 -4.38
C TYR A 114 -9.51 7.65 -5.45
N SER A 115 -10.70 8.22 -5.27
CA SER A 115 -11.69 8.38 -6.34
C SER A 115 -11.39 9.68 -7.10
N ILE A 116 -11.34 9.64 -8.42
CA ILE A 116 -10.99 10.79 -9.27
C ILE A 116 -12.27 11.53 -9.70
N GLY A 117 -12.36 12.82 -9.42
CA GLY A 117 -13.49 13.67 -9.75
C GLY A 117 -14.72 13.42 -8.89
N SER A 118 -15.25 12.22 -8.92
CA SER A 118 -16.39 11.77 -8.10
C SER A 118 -16.21 10.31 -7.68
N ALA A 119 -16.87 9.90 -6.62
CA ALA A 119 -16.85 8.51 -6.16
C ALA A 119 -18.13 7.78 -6.55
N THR A 120 -17.98 6.62 -7.19
CA THR A 120 -19.09 5.69 -7.40
C THR A 120 -19.54 5.07 -6.06
N GLU A 121 -20.76 4.56 -5.95
CA GLU A 121 -21.21 3.87 -4.73
C GLU A 121 -20.36 2.63 -4.39
N MET A 122 -19.90 1.89 -5.41
CA MET A 122 -18.97 0.78 -5.20
C MET A 122 -17.61 1.27 -4.72
N GLY A 123 -17.08 2.35 -5.34
CA GLY A 123 -15.82 2.97 -4.93
C GLY A 123 -15.85 3.41 -3.46
N LYS A 124 -16.89 4.14 -3.03
CA LYS A 124 -17.07 4.55 -1.63
C LYS A 124 -17.05 3.36 -0.66
N ARG A 125 -17.77 2.29 -1.00
CA ARG A 125 -17.82 1.08 -0.18
C ARG A 125 -16.48 0.38 -0.08
N LEU A 126 -15.75 0.27 -1.20
CA LEU A 126 -14.41 -0.31 -1.23
C LEU A 126 -13.41 0.53 -0.43
N GLN A 127 -13.40 1.86 -0.62
CA GLN A 127 -12.52 2.77 0.12
C GLN A 127 -12.79 2.70 1.62
N ALA A 128 -14.05 2.75 2.04
CA ALA A 128 -14.42 2.61 3.46
C ALA A 128 -13.99 1.24 4.02
N CYS A 129 -14.15 0.15 3.26
CA CYS A 129 -13.70 -1.18 3.66
C CYS A 129 -12.17 -1.23 3.77
N GLY A 130 -11.43 -0.67 2.81
CA GLY A 130 -9.97 -0.65 2.79
C GLY A 130 -9.40 0.05 4.02
N ARG A 131 -9.81 1.29 4.28
CA ARG A 131 -9.37 2.08 5.42
C ARG A 131 -9.67 1.39 6.76
N GLU A 132 -10.91 0.94 6.95
CA GLU A 132 -11.29 0.30 8.20
C GLU A 132 -10.62 -1.06 8.39
N SER A 133 -10.38 -1.83 7.31
CA SER A 133 -9.64 -3.10 7.39
C SER A 133 -8.19 -2.90 7.81
N LEU A 134 -7.52 -1.88 7.25
CA LEU A 134 -6.17 -1.47 7.65
C LEU A 134 -6.14 -1.09 9.14
N ARG A 135 -7.06 -0.22 9.58
CA ARG A 135 -7.17 0.22 10.98
C ARG A 135 -7.38 -0.95 11.95
N ARG A 136 -8.27 -1.90 11.60
CA ARG A 136 -8.54 -3.10 12.44
C ARG A 136 -7.36 -4.05 12.48
N GLY A 137 -6.70 -4.25 11.35
CA GLY A 137 -5.49 -5.04 11.28
C GLY A 137 -4.38 -4.46 12.16
N ILE A 138 -4.11 -3.16 12.03
CA ILE A 138 -3.13 -2.42 12.84
C ILE A 138 -3.43 -2.56 14.35
N ALA A 139 -4.69 -2.48 14.76
CA ALA A 139 -5.09 -2.65 16.16
C ALA A 139 -4.83 -4.07 16.71
N ALA A 140 -4.65 -5.07 15.85
CA ALA A 140 -4.30 -6.42 16.25
C ALA A 140 -2.78 -6.63 16.43
N ILE A 141 -1.95 -5.71 15.91
CA ILE A 141 -0.48 -5.79 15.97
C ILE A 141 0.00 -5.36 17.36
N LYS A 142 0.78 -6.24 17.99
CA LYS A 142 1.39 -5.99 19.29
C LYS A 142 2.54 -6.97 19.51
N ALA A 143 3.62 -6.53 20.18
CA ALA A 143 4.72 -7.42 20.53
C ALA A 143 4.23 -8.65 21.30
N GLY A 144 4.73 -9.82 20.93
CA GLY A 144 4.36 -11.11 21.51
C GLY A 144 3.10 -11.74 20.92
N ARG A 145 2.25 -11.01 20.19
CA ARG A 145 1.12 -11.61 19.46
C ARG A 145 1.60 -12.26 18.15
N PRO A 146 1.03 -13.39 17.76
CA PRO A 146 1.39 -14.03 16.48
C PRO A 146 0.88 -13.20 15.29
N MET A 147 1.66 -13.19 14.19
CA MET A 147 1.37 -12.38 12.99
C MET A 147 0.02 -12.71 12.35
N ILE A 148 -0.47 -13.93 12.54
CA ILE A 148 -1.79 -14.36 12.05
C ILE A 148 -2.95 -13.52 12.62
N GLU A 149 -2.78 -12.85 13.76
CA GLU A 149 -3.84 -12.01 14.33
C GLU A 149 -4.14 -10.79 13.45
N TRP A 150 -3.13 -10.23 12.77
CA TRP A 150 -3.34 -9.26 11.70
C TRP A 150 -4.27 -9.82 10.61
N ALA A 151 -3.90 -10.96 10.03
CA ALA A 151 -4.64 -11.57 8.93
C ALA A 151 -6.09 -11.92 9.32
N LYS A 152 -6.31 -12.44 10.53
CA LYS A 152 -7.66 -12.73 11.04
C LYS A 152 -8.51 -11.47 11.18
N ALA A 153 -7.94 -10.37 11.66
CA ALA A 153 -8.64 -9.12 11.84
C ALA A 153 -9.04 -8.51 10.48
N VAL A 154 -8.11 -8.48 9.52
CA VAL A 154 -8.34 -7.97 8.16
C VAL A 154 -9.36 -8.84 7.43
N GLN A 155 -9.14 -10.15 7.35
CA GLN A 155 -10.04 -11.06 6.64
C GLN A 155 -11.44 -11.06 7.23
N GLY A 156 -11.53 -11.12 8.56
CA GLY A 156 -12.83 -11.13 9.24
C GLY A 156 -13.68 -9.91 8.88
N TYR A 157 -13.07 -8.73 8.78
CA TYR A 157 -13.80 -7.53 8.39
C TYR A 157 -14.12 -7.49 6.89
N VAL A 158 -13.12 -7.72 6.03
CA VAL A 158 -13.29 -7.61 4.58
C VAL A 158 -14.27 -8.65 4.04
N GLU A 159 -14.06 -9.93 4.34
CA GLU A 159 -14.82 -11.01 3.70
C GLU A 159 -16.15 -11.29 4.41
N ARG A 160 -16.18 -11.23 5.75
CA ARG A 160 -17.40 -11.53 6.51
C ARG A 160 -18.32 -10.31 6.65
N ASP A 161 -17.77 -9.15 7.04
CA ASP A 161 -18.57 -7.98 7.40
C ASP A 161 -18.88 -7.13 6.15
N CYS A 162 -17.86 -6.84 5.29
CA CYS A 162 -18.03 -6.04 4.07
C CYS A 162 -18.52 -6.84 2.86
N ARG A 163 -18.32 -8.17 2.84
CA ARG A 163 -18.64 -9.05 1.70
C ARG A 163 -17.82 -8.71 0.44
N PHE A 164 -16.60 -8.25 0.62
CA PHE A 164 -15.59 -8.10 -0.42
C PHE A 164 -14.55 -9.22 -0.32
N HIS A 165 -13.54 -9.19 -1.19
CA HIS A 165 -12.56 -10.27 -1.33
C HIS A 165 -11.15 -9.74 -1.08
N LEU A 166 -10.40 -10.38 -0.20
CA LEU A 166 -8.96 -10.15 -0.10
C LEU A 166 -8.26 -10.85 -1.26
N VAL A 167 -7.43 -10.11 -1.96
CA VAL A 167 -6.59 -10.66 -3.03
C VAL A 167 -5.58 -11.63 -2.43
N ARG A 168 -5.44 -12.81 -3.04
CA ARG A 168 -4.54 -13.87 -2.58
C ARG A 168 -3.16 -13.76 -3.23
N GLY A 169 -2.13 -14.24 -2.51
CA GLY A 169 -0.76 -14.29 -3.01
C GLY A 169 0.01 -12.98 -2.94
N LEU A 170 -0.61 -11.92 -2.46
CA LEU A 170 0.01 -10.62 -2.15
C LEU A 170 -0.12 -10.31 -0.66
N GLY A 171 0.73 -9.43 -0.15
CA GLY A 171 0.72 -9.06 1.26
C GLY A 171 1.90 -8.22 1.66
N GLY A 172 1.87 -7.73 2.89
CA GLY A 172 2.87 -6.87 3.48
C GLY A 172 4.20 -7.53 3.77
N HIS A 173 5.14 -6.75 4.21
CA HIS A 173 6.53 -7.19 4.37
C HIS A 173 7.27 -6.41 5.46
N GLY A 174 8.39 -6.95 5.90
CA GLY A 174 9.39 -6.16 6.62
C GLY A 174 9.96 -5.08 5.70
N ILE A 175 10.30 -3.95 6.29
CA ILE A 175 10.89 -2.81 5.57
C ILE A 175 12.03 -2.21 6.40
N GLY A 176 12.94 -1.48 5.75
CA GLY A 176 14.04 -0.85 6.46
C GLY A 176 15.08 -0.23 5.54
N HIS A 177 16.23 -0.85 5.41
CA HIS A 177 17.26 -0.38 4.47
C HIS A 177 16.99 -0.80 3.03
N THR A 178 16.18 -1.85 2.85
CA THR A 178 15.68 -2.35 1.57
C THR A 178 14.16 -2.36 1.57
N LEU A 179 13.56 -2.30 0.38
CA LEU A 179 12.11 -2.21 0.20
C LEU A 179 11.42 -3.44 0.79
N HIS A 180 11.82 -4.62 0.39
CA HIS A 180 11.26 -5.87 0.89
C HIS A 180 12.27 -6.60 1.78
N GLU A 181 11.91 -6.77 3.03
CA GLU A 181 12.66 -7.53 4.04
C GLU A 181 11.73 -8.59 4.67
N SER A 182 12.29 -9.57 5.37
CA SER A 182 11.48 -10.45 6.23
C SER A 182 10.94 -9.66 7.44
N PRO A 183 9.74 -10.06 7.92
CA PRO A 183 8.90 -11.18 7.48
C PRO A 183 7.97 -10.80 6.33
N TYR A 184 7.41 -11.80 5.63
CA TYR A 184 6.21 -11.63 4.83
C TYR A 184 4.98 -11.57 5.76
N ILE A 185 4.02 -10.68 5.45
CA ILE A 185 2.80 -10.45 6.25
C ILE A 185 1.57 -10.70 5.37
N ALA A 186 1.01 -11.91 5.41
CA ALA A 186 -0.18 -12.22 4.61
C ALA A 186 -1.44 -11.51 5.16
N ASN A 187 -2.35 -11.17 4.25
CA ASN A 187 -3.65 -10.57 4.58
C ASN A 187 -4.71 -11.61 4.99
N THR A 188 -4.39 -12.89 4.83
CA THR A 188 -5.29 -14.00 5.16
C THR A 188 -4.54 -15.09 5.92
N PRO A 189 -5.19 -15.77 6.88
CA PRO A 189 -4.65 -16.97 7.48
C PRO A 189 -4.27 -18.01 6.42
N PRO A 190 -3.21 -18.80 6.65
CA PRO A 190 -2.80 -19.83 5.69
C PRO A 190 -3.87 -20.92 5.55
N SER A 191 -4.15 -21.35 4.33
CA SER A 191 -5.10 -22.41 4.01
C SER A 191 -4.48 -23.82 4.11
N TYR A 192 -3.14 -23.89 4.04
CA TYR A 192 -2.38 -25.14 4.19
C TYR A 192 -1.03 -24.88 4.88
N PRO A 193 -0.42 -25.90 5.51
CA PRO A 193 0.90 -25.79 6.11
C PRO A 193 1.95 -25.36 5.07
N GLY A 194 2.72 -24.31 5.38
CA GLY A 194 3.77 -23.79 4.50
C GLY A 194 3.37 -22.62 3.59
N GLU A 195 2.09 -22.29 3.45
CA GLU A 195 1.64 -21.12 2.70
C GLU A 195 2.18 -19.83 3.31
N TRP A 196 2.19 -19.74 4.63
CA TRP A 196 2.77 -18.64 5.39
C TRP A 196 3.48 -19.16 6.63
N THR A 197 4.77 -19.40 6.52
CA THR A 197 5.59 -20.04 7.57
C THR A 197 5.77 -19.17 8.82
N GLU A 198 5.67 -17.85 8.67
CA GLU A 198 5.80 -16.88 9.75
C GLU A 198 4.48 -16.62 10.51
N ALA A 199 3.34 -17.11 10.05
CA ALA A 199 2.01 -16.83 10.59
C ALA A 199 1.92 -16.90 12.13
N TRP A 200 2.60 -17.88 12.70
CA TRP A 200 2.59 -18.17 14.15
C TRP A 200 3.75 -17.55 14.92
N LYS A 201 4.70 -16.90 14.22
CA LYS A 201 5.78 -16.17 14.89
C LYS A 201 5.22 -14.90 15.52
N PRO A 202 5.71 -14.52 16.71
CA PRO A 202 5.27 -13.28 17.33
C PRO A 202 5.80 -12.06 16.59
N PHE A 203 5.02 -10.99 16.58
CA PHE A 203 5.57 -9.67 16.32
C PHE A 203 6.62 -9.34 17.37
N GLU A 204 7.75 -8.78 16.95
CA GLU A 204 8.84 -8.38 17.82
C GLU A 204 8.83 -6.86 18.01
N LYS A 205 9.10 -6.38 19.24
CA LYS A 205 9.26 -4.96 19.51
C LYS A 205 10.33 -4.32 18.63
N GLY A 206 10.01 -3.17 18.06
CA GLY A 206 10.86 -2.43 17.11
C GLY A 206 10.83 -2.97 15.68
N MET A 207 10.07 -4.04 15.40
CA MET A 207 9.87 -4.52 14.04
C MET A 207 9.19 -3.44 13.21
N LEU A 208 9.82 -3.04 12.11
CA LEU A 208 9.26 -2.12 11.11
C LEU A 208 8.74 -2.94 9.93
N ILE A 209 7.45 -2.77 9.64
CA ILE A 209 6.72 -3.52 8.62
C ILE A 209 5.78 -2.61 7.83
N ALA A 210 5.62 -2.90 6.56
CA ALA A 210 4.52 -2.42 5.73
C ALA A 210 3.37 -3.41 5.82
N VAL A 211 2.16 -2.94 6.11
CA VAL A 211 0.94 -3.75 6.22
C VAL A 211 -0.13 -3.22 5.28
N GLU A 212 -0.65 -4.09 4.38
CA GLU A 212 -1.24 -3.62 3.14
C GLU A 212 -2.40 -4.50 2.62
N PRO A 213 -3.64 -4.32 3.10
CA PRO A 213 -4.79 -5.02 2.54
C PRO A 213 -5.07 -4.56 1.09
N MET A 214 -5.05 -5.54 0.16
CA MET A 214 -5.52 -5.39 -1.21
C MET A 214 -6.88 -6.08 -1.34
N ILE A 215 -7.90 -5.30 -1.72
CA ILE A 215 -9.30 -5.73 -1.68
C ILE A 215 -9.94 -5.56 -3.04
N SER A 216 -10.64 -6.58 -3.51
CA SER A 216 -11.43 -6.52 -4.74
C SER A 216 -12.93 -6.68 -4.48
N ALA A 217 -13.73 -6.14 -5.40
CA ALA A 217 -15.19 -6.22 -5.30
C ALA A 217 -15.75 -7.61 -5.64
N GLY A 218 -15.06 -8.42 -6.46
CA GLY A 218 -15.65 -9.62 -7.05
C GLY A 218 -14.86 -10.92 -6.86
N THR A 219 -13.53 -10.89 -6.70
CA THR A 219 -12.73 -12.12 -6.69
C THR A 219 -11.50 -12.04 -5.80
N THR A 220 -11.04 -13.19 -5.29
CA THR A 220 -9.73 -13.34 -4.64
C THR A 220 -8.59 -13.57 -5.63
N GLU A 221 -8.93 -13.92 -6.87
CA GLU A 221 -8.01 -14.35 -7.92
C GLU A 221 -7.43 -13.16 -8.67
N ILE A 222 -6.16 -13.31 -9.07
CA ILE A 222 -5.43 -12.31 -9.83
C ILE A 222 -4.99 -12.85 -11.19
N ARG A 223 -4.71 -11.95 -12.11
CA ARG A 223 -4.08 -12.23 -13.41
C ARG A 223 -2.94 -11.28 -13.67
N SER A 224 -1.92 -11.75 -14.37
CA SER A 224 -0.80 -10.97 -14.88
C SER A 224 -0.59 -11.23 -16.37
N LYS A 225 0.15 -10.36 -17.04
CA LYS A 225 0.47 -10.49 -18.47
C LYS A 225 1.95 -10.83 -18.65
N GLY A 226 2.26 -12.11 -18.75
CA GLY A 226 3.63 -12.57 -18.91
C GLY A 226 4.51 -12.14 -17.73
N ASN A 227 5.60 -11.41 -18.03
CA ASN A 227 6.53 -10.87 -17.05
C ASN A 227 6.34 -9.35 -16.80
N ALA A 228 5.20 -8.79 -17.18
CA ALA A 228 4.86 -7.40 -16.85
C ALA A 228 4.59 -7.26 -15.35
N TRP A 229 4.81 -6.04 -14.83
CA TRP A 229 4.61 -5.74 -13.41
C TRP A 229 3.15 -5.65 -12.99
N PRO A 230 2.25 -5.00 -13.75
CA PRO A 230 0.89 -4.81 -13.31
C PRO A 230 0.14 -6.12 -13.07
N ILE A 231 -0.58 -6.16 -11.96
CA ILE A 231 -1.42 -7.28 -11.53
C ILE A 231 -2.87 -6.81 -11.46
N TRP A 232 -3.78 -7.56 -12.05
CA TRP A 232 -5.21 -7.24 -12.12
C TRP A 232 -6.05 -8.27 -11.39
N THR A 233 -7.27 -7.91 -10.99
CA THR A 233 -8.30 -8.87 -10.61
C THR A 233 -8.62 -9.78 -11.78
N ALA A 234 -8.86 -11.07 -11.53
CA ALA A 234 -9.09 -12.03 -12.61
C ALA A 234 -10.39 -11.78 -13.38
N ASP A 235 -11.40 -11.23 -12.70
CA ASP A 235 -12.75 -10.97 -13.23
C ASP A 235 -12.97 -9.53 -13.74
N GLY A 236 -11.97 -8.64 -13.61
CA GLY A 236 -12.09 -7.22 -13.99
C GLY A 236 -12.85 -6.37 -12.97
N SER A 237 -13.12 -6.88 -11.77
CA SER A 237 -13.78 -6.11 -10.71
C SER A 237 -12.86 -5.04 -10.12
N LEU A 238 -13.44 -3.94 -9.62
CA LEU A 238 -12.73 -2.84 -8.97
C LEU A 238 -11.94 -3.34 -7.76
N SER A 239 -10.79 -2.73 -7.53
CA SER A 239 -9.93 -3.00 -6.39
C SER A 239 -9.45 -1.72 -5.70
N VAL A 240 -9.03 -1.86 -4.45
CA VAL A 240 -8.38 -0.83 -3.64
C VAL A 240 -7.16 -1.40 -2.94
N HIS A 241 -6.17 -0.56 -2.74
CA HIS A 241 -4.96 -0.86 -1.98
C HIS A 241 -4.76 0.23 -0.92
N TYR A 242 -4.62 -0.19 0.32
CA TYR A 242 -4.30 0.68 1.46
C TYR A 242 -3.12 0.09 2.20
N GLU A 243 -2.15 0.91 2.54
CA GLU A 243 -0.92 0.45 3.17
C GLU A 243 -0.39 1.47 4.17
N ALA A 244 0.25 0.98 5.22
CA ALA A 244 0.89 1.80 6.22
C ALA A 244 2.19 1.20 6.74
N ASP A 245 3.20 2.06 6.93
CA ASP A 245 4.39 1.73 7.72
C ASP A 245 4.08 1.75 9.21
N VAL A 246 4.32 0.64 9.88
CA VAL A 246 4.12 0.52 11.32
C VAL A 246 5.35 -0.02 12.03
N MET A 247 5.65 0.54 13.19
CA MET A 247 6.66 0.00 14.12
C MET A 247 5.96 -0.65 15.31
N VAL A 248 6.27 -1.92 15.56
CA VAL A 248 5.69 -2.69 16.67
C VAL A 248 6.21 -2.18 18.01
N THR A 249 5.32 -1.97 18.99
CA THR A 249 5.63 -1.55 20.36
C THR A 249 5.15 -2.59 21.39
N ASP A 250 5.48 -2.38 22.66
CA ASP A 250 5.03 -3.27 23.75
C ASP A 250 3.51 -3.34 23.87
N ASP A 251 2.81 -2.22 23.59
CA ASP A 251 1.36 -2.09 23.81
C ASP A 251 0.52 -2.02 22.53
N GLY A 252 1.15 -2.09 21.35
CA GLY A 252 0.49 -2.00 20.06
C GLY A 252 1.50 -1.73 18.95
N CYS A 253 1.27 -0.70 18.14
CA CYS A 253 2.25 -0.22 17.16
C CYS A 253 2.13 1.31 16.99
N GLU A 254 3.21 1.91 16.53
CA GLU A 254 3.23 3.29 16.05
C GLU A 254 3.09 3.29 14.52
N VAL A 255 2.15 4.04 14.00
CA VAL A 255 1.90 4.18 12.55
C VAL A 255 2.63 5.42 12.06
N PHE A 256 3.71 5.24 11.29
CA PHE A 256 4.52 6.35 10.80
C PHE A 256 3.83 7.15 9.70
N THR A 257 2.93 6.50 8.95
CA THR A 257 2.14 7.10 7.87
C THR A 257 0.70 7.46 8.29
N ALA A 258 0.42 7.57 9.60
CA ALA A 258 -0.94 7.79 10.13
C ALA A 258 -1.68 8.99 9.51
N ALA A 259 -0.97 10.05 9.12
CA ALA A 259 -1.57 11.25 8.53
C ALA A 259 -2.20 11.02 7.14
N LEU A 260 -2.00 9.86 6.51
CA LEU A 260 -2.73 9.47 5.30
C LEU A 260 -4.24 9.32 5.56
N ASP A 261 -4.63 8.94 6.78
CA ASP A 261 -6.04 8.78 7.15
C ASP A 261 -6.82 10.12 7.18
N GLU A 262 -6.11 11.25 7.19
CA GLU A 262 -6.70 12.59 7.11
C GLU A 262 -6.96 13.06 5.67
N LEU A 263 -6.46 12.32 4.67
CA LEU A 263 -6.61 12.70 3.27
C LEU A 263 -8.01 12.37 2.74
N PRO A 264 -8.50 13.18 1.78
CA PRO A 264 -9.82 12.97 1.20
C PRO A 264 -9.87 11.68 0.36
N ASP A 265 -11.00 10.99 0.38
CA ASP A 265 -11.25 9.84 -0.49
C ASP A 265 -11.47 10.24 -1.95
N VAL A 266 -11.96 11.46 -2.18
CA VAL A 266 -12.26 12.01 -3.52
C VAL A 266 -11.34 13.19 -3.80
N VAL A 267 -10.66 13.16 -4.94
CA VAL A 267 -9.73 14.21 -5.39
C VAL A 267 -10.07 14.64 -6.82
N GLY A 268 -9.69 15.86 -7.17
CA GLY A 268 -9.86 16.33 -8.56
C GLY A 268 -11.28 16.66 -8.96
N GLY A 269 -12.20 16.78 -8.01
CA GLY A 269 -13.56 17.27 -8.26
C GLY A 269 -13.56 18.71 -8.78
N LYS A 270 -14.64 19.11 -9.48
CA LYS A 270 -14.85 20.50 -9.86
C LYS A 270 -14.97 21.32 -8.57
N ALA A 271 -14.14 22.37 -8.48
CA ALA A 271 -14.25 23.38 -7.42
C ALA A 271 -15.61 24.09 -7.49
#